data_9820afde7b9e5e6174b99b3b65c3165a
#
_entry.id   9820afde7b9e5e6174b99b3b65c3165a
#
_cell.length_a   1.000
_cell.length_b   1.000
_cell.length_c   1.000
_cell.angle_alpha   90.00
_cell.angle_beta   90.00
_cell.angle_gamma   90.00
#
_symmetry.space_group_name_H-M   'P 1'
#
loop_
_entity.id
_entity.type
_entity.pdbx_description
1 polymer ?
#
loop_
_entity_poly.entity_id
_entity_poly.type
_entity_poly.pdbx_seq_one_letter_code
_entity_poly.pdbx_strand_id
1 'polypeptide(L)'
;MNKEAILHIPKSQYAFAYNQKELRIRLRAAKDDLDKVEIIYAVKYNWLTDRKSKQMQKSYSDALYDYYMVTLDVPDSRIGYIFLLQSGEEKYYYSEEGLTIEYNHDKSYYNFFQYPYINETDLHKKVDWCDRAIFYQIFVDRFHMGSCSKDRNYIDKDWGELPKPKGFYGGDLPGITEKLDYLQDLGINSIYLTPIFQSPSNHKYDTIDYEEVDAMFGTNRDLKELVESAHKRGIKILLDAVFNHCSCLCKQFQDVLRKGKGSVYYDWFIIRGDRPVLEQMNYECFAACNYMPKWNTNNPEVQKFLLHIATKWIKEYGIDGWRLDVADEVSHDFWRQFRKAVKAAKPDALIVGENWHDSRPWLEGDQFDSIMNYSFTK
;
A
#
# COMPACT_ATOMS: atom_id res chain seq x y z
N MET A 1 30.48 -3.74 -24.53
CA MET A 1 29.66 -3.61 -23.30
C MET A 1 29.27 -2.15 -23.09
N ASN A 2 27.99 -1.84 -22.96
CA ASN A 2 27.50 -0.51 -22.61
C ASN A 2 27.54 -0.34 -21.08
N LYS A 3 28.62 0.25 -20.60
CA LYS A 3 28.91 0.39 -19.15
C LYS A 3 27.90 1.26 -18.41
N GLU A 4 27.33 2.27 -19.08
CA GLU A 4 26.35 3.20 -18.49
C GLU A 4 24.97 2.55 -18.25
N ALA A 5 24.69 1.47 -18.97
CA ALA A 5 23.44 0.71 -18.81
C ALA A 5 23.47 -0.28 -17.64
N ILE A 6 24.67 -0.61 -17.12
CA ILE A 6 24.83 -1.53 -16.00
C ILE A 6 24.31 -0.87 -14.73
N LEU A 7 23.36 -1.52 -14.08
CA LEU A 7 22.76 -1.02 -12.85
C LEU A 7 22.48 -2.15 -11.86
N HIS A 8 22.93 -1.93 -10.65
CA HIS A 8 22.55 -2.68 -9.48
C HIS A 8 22.53 -1.75 -8.26
N ILE A 9 21.53 -1.93 -7.37
CA ILE A 9 21.37 -1.13 -6.15
C ILE A 9 21.12 -2.10 -4.99
N PRO A 10 22.04 -2.18 -4.00
CA PRO A 10 21.82 -3.00 -2.80
C PRO A 10 20.59 -2.58 -2.00
N LYS A 11 19.95 -3.53 -1.31
CA LYS A 11 18.75 -3.30 -0.48
C LYS A 11 17.65 -2.50 -1.21
N SER A 12 17.32 -2.93 -2.43
CA SER A 12 16.29 -2.35 -3.29
C SER A 12 15.58 -3.46 -4.06
N GLN A 13 14.76 -3.12 -5.08
CA GLN A 13 14.23 -4.12 -6.01
C GLN A 13 15.31 -4.91 -6.78
N TYR A 14 16.58 -4.49 -6.69
CA TYR A 14 17.72 -5.21 -7.25
C TYR A 14 18.37 -6.18 -6.27
N ALA A 15 18.17 -6.02 -4.96
CA ALA A 15 18.65 -6.96 -3.94
C ALA A 15 17.70 -6.94 -2.75
N PHE A 16 16.87 -7.96 -2.63
CA PHE A 16 15.88 -8.07 -1.56
C PHE A 16 15.78 -9.51 -1.03
N ALA A 17 15.58 -9.61 0.28
CA ALA A 17 15.34 -10.88 0.93
C ALA A 17 13.90 -11.36 0.69
N TYR A 18 13.76 -12.57 0.18
CA TYR A 18 12.46 -13.21 -0.02
C TYR A 18 11.95 -13.88 1.27
N ASN A 19 12.90 -14.42 2.04
CA ASN A 19 12.74 -14.93 3.40
C ASN A 19 14.09 -14.85 4.12
N GLN A 20 14.18 -15.37 5.34
CA GLN A 20 15.42 -15.32 6.13
C GLN A 20 16.61 -16.05 5.52
N LYS A 21 16.40 -16.93 4.54
CA LYS A 21 17.41 -17.78 3.92
C LYS A 21 17.62 -17.55 2.44
N GLU A 22 16.75 -16.76 1.81
CA GLU A 22 16.79 -16.55 0.37
C GLU A 22 16.90 -15.06 0.05
N LEU A 23 17.92 -14.70 -0.71
CA LEU A 23 18.13 -13.37 -1.25
C LEU A 23 18.01 -13.39 -2.77
N ARG A 24 17.15 -12.55 -3.32
CA ARG A 24 17.05 -12.33 -4.76
C ARG A 24 17.89 -11.14 -5.16
N ILE A 25 18.74 -11.36 -6.17
CA ILE A 25 19.63 -10.34 -6.72
C ILE A 25 19.35 -10.18 -8.19
N ARG A 26 19.28 -8.94 -8.63
CA ARG A 26 19.01 -8.52 -10.01
C ARG A 26 20.11 -7.59 -10.49
N LEU A 27 20.47 -7.70 -11.76
CA LEU A 27 21.32 -6.77 -12.50
C LEU A 27 20.58 -6.33 -13.76
N ARG A 28 20.68 -5.06 -14.13
CA ARG A 28 20.24 -4.52 -15.41
C ARG A 28 21.45 -4.26 -16.29
N ALA A 29 21.33 -4.56 -17.59
CA ALA A 29 22.30 -4.21 -18.63
C ALA A 29 21.57 -3.68 -19.87
N ALA A 30 22.28 -3.15 -20.86
CA ALA A 30 21.69 -2.85 -22.15
C ALA A 30 21.19 -4.15 -22.81
N LYS A 31 20.15 -4.01 -23.63
CA LYS A 31 19.55 -5.16 -24.32
C LYS A 31 20.57 -5.84 -25.24
N ASP A 32 20.63 -7.16 -25.13
CA ASP A 32 21.49 -8.05 -25.92
C ASP A 32 23.00 -7.69 -25.89
N ASP A 33 23.45 -7.08 -24.80
CA ASP A 33 24.82 -6.58 -24.62
C ASP A 33 25.74 -7.54 -23.87
N LEU A 34 25.20 -8.39 -23.00
CA LEU A 34 25.99 -9.32 -22.19
C LEU A 34 25.75 -10.79 -22.59
N ASP A 35 26.84 -11.50 -22.88
CA ASP A 35 26.82 -12.94 -23.16
C ASP A 35 26.69 -13.77 -21.88
N LYS A 36 27.32 -13.31 -20.78
CA LYS A 36 27.33 -14.01 -19.51
C LYS A 36 27.33 -13.05 -18.34
N VAL A 37 26.54 -13.36 -17.34
CA VAL A 37 26.50 -12.67 -16.05
C VAL A 37 26.66 -13.71 -14.95
N GLU A 38 27.66 -13.55 -14.12
CA GLU A 38 27.89 -14.37 -12.91
C GLU A 38 27.88 -13.50 -11.68
N ILE A 39 27.39 -14.03 -10.57
CA ILE A 39 27.55 -13.46 -9.25
C ILE A 39 28.57 -14.29 -8.47
N ILE A 40 29.56 -13.62 -7.89
CA ILE A 40 30.51 -14.20 -6.93
C ILE A 40 30.08 -13.74 -5.57
N TYR A 41 29.85 -14.65 -4.64
CA TYR A 41 29.28 -14.36 -3.34
C TYR A 41 29.82 -15.24 -2.23
N ALA A 42 29.75 -14.74 -1.00
CA ALA A 42 30.10 -15.50 0.21
C ALA A 42 29.34 -14.95 1.41
N VAL A 43 29.29 -15.71 2.51
CA VAL A 43 29.00 -15.11 3.82
C VAL A 43 30.03 -13.97 4.05
N LYS A 44 29.53 -12.81 4.43
CA LYS A 44 30.31 -11.56 4.48
C LYS A 44 31.68 -11.76 5.16
N TYR A 45 31.71 -12.45 6.29
CA TYR A 45 32.93 -12.64 7.08
C TYR A 45 33.81 -13.81 6.62
N ASN A 46 33.31 -14.62 5.69
CA ASN A 46 34.03 -15.74 5.07
C ASN A 46 34.44 -15.43 3.62
N TRP A 47 34.48 -14.16 3.23
CA TRP A 47 34.74 -13.73 1.86
C TRP A 47 36.06 -14.29 1.30
N LEU A 48 37.10 -14.34 2.09
CA LEU A 48 38.41 -14.82 1.63
C LEU A 48 38.48 -16.35 1.45
N THR A 49 37.66 -17.10 2.15
CA THR A 49 37.78 -18.56 2.23
C THR A 49 36.67 -19.36 1.56
N ASP A 50 35.48 -18.78 1.37
CA ASP A 50 34.26 -19.54 0.97
C ASP A 50 33.48 -18.87 -0.16
N ARG A 51 34.19 -18.23 -1.08
CA ARG A 51 33.52 -17.63 -2.27
C ARG A 51 32.95 -18.70 -3.19
N LYS A 52 31.75 -18.47 -3.65
CA LYS A 52 31.04 -19.29 -4.63
C LYS A 52 30.68 -18.43 -5.83
N SER A 53 30.54 -19.05 -6.98
CA SER A 53 30.03 -18.39 -8.19
C SER A 53 28.74 -19.06 -8.64
N LYS A 54 27.80 -18.25 -9.14
CA LYS A 54 26.54 -18.73 -9.71
C LYS A 54 26.20 -17.89 -10.94
N GLN A 55 25.83 -18.58 -12.04
CA GLN A 55 25.37 -17.87 -13.24
C GLN A 55 24.00 -17.27 -12.99
N MET A 56 23.83 -16.00 -13.41
CA MET A 56 22.55 -15.32 -13.42
C MET A 56 21.81 -15.58 -14.74
N GLN A 57 20.50 -15.68 -14.68
CA GLN A 57 19.66 -15.93 -15.86
C GLN A 57 18.98 -14.64 -16.30
N LYS A 58 18.94 -14.39 -17.61
CA LYS A 58 18.12 -13.34 -18.20
C LYS A 58 16.65 -13.72 -17.92
N SER A 59 15.99 -12.94 -17.07
CA SER A 59 14.63 -13.22 -16.61
C SER A 59 13.58 -12.37 -17.30
N TYR A 60 13.98 -11.21 -17.80
CA TYR A 60 13.09 -10.25 -18.43
C TYR A 60 13.88 -9.32 -19.36
N SER A 61 13.23 -8.81 -20.41
CA SER A 61 13.75 -7.77 -21.29
C SER A 61 12.66 -6.76 -21.59
N ASP A 62 13.01 -5.50 -21.62
CA ASP A 62 12.17 -4.43 -22.15
C ASP A 62 12.72 -3.92 -23.51
N ALA A 63 12.31 -2.74 -23.94
CA ALA A 63 12.76 -2.16 -25.20
C ALA A 63 14.26 -1.81 -25.20
N LEU A 64 14.84 -1.48 -24.05
CA LEU A 64 16.19 -0.93 -23.90
C LEU A 64 17.13 -1.81 -23.08
N TYR A 65 16.60 -2.65 -22.18
CA TYR A 65 17.39 -3.34 -21.16
C TYR A 65 17.05 -4.81 -21.04
N ASP A 66 18.06 -5.58 -20.62
CA ASP A 66 17.95 -6.94 -20.13
C ASP A 66 18.12 -6.96 -18.61
N TYR A 67 17.34 -7.80 -17.93
CA TYR A 67 17.38 -8.00 -16.49
C TYR A 67 17.79 -9.43 -16.16
N TYR A 68 18.91 -9.56 -15.49
CA TYR A 68 19.46 -10.82 -15.02
C TYR A 68 19.10 -11.03 -13.57
N MET A 69 18.70 -12.23 -13.20
CA MET A 69 18.27 -12.53 -11.83
C MET A 69 18.87 -13.84 -11.32
N VAL A 70 19.10 -13.90 -10.02
CA VAL A 70 19.48 -15.10 -9.30
C VAL A 70 18.86 -15.09 -7.90
N THR A 71 18.55 -16.27 -7.39
CA THR A 71 18.23 -16.48 -5.97
C THR A 71 19.42 -17.17 -5.32
N LEU A 72 19.87 -16.61 -4.21
CA LEU A 72 20.99 -17.13 -3.40
C LEU A 72 20.47 -17.66 -2.08
N ASP A 73 21.01 -18.82 -1.67
CA ASP A 73 20.84 -19.32 -0.30
C ASP A 73 21.77 -18.55 0.63
N VAL A 74 21.22 -18.02 1.71
CA VAL A 74 21.94 -17.17 2.68
C VAL A 74 21.88 -17.81 4.07
N PRO A 75 22.76 -18.78 4.37
CA PRO A 75 22.69 -19.52 5.63
C PRO A 75 22.96 -18.68 6.87
N ASP A 76 23.72 -17.59 6.74
CA ASP A 76 24.13 -16.69 7.85
C ASP A 76 23.39 -15.33 7.84
N SER A 77 22.38 -15.14 7.01
CA SER A 77 21.69 -13.83 6.85
C SER A 77 22.59 -12.64 6.49
N ARG A 78 23.88 -12.84 6.20
CA ARG A 78 24.87 -11.82 5.83
C ARG A 78 25.60 -12.25 4.58
N ILE A 79 25.59 -11.43 3.56
CA ILE A 79 26.21 -11.79 2.28
C ILE A 79 26.99 -10.61 1.70
N GLY A 80 28.20 -10.89 1.20
CA GLY A 80 28.96 -10.03 0.29
C GLY A 80 28.88 -10.61 -1.11
N TYR A 81 28.86 -9.79 -2.14
CA TYR A 81 28.80 -10.24 -3.53
C TYR A 81 29.31 -9.19 -4.51
N ILE A 82 29.77 -9.67 -5.66
CA ILE A 82 30.14 -8.88 -6.82
C ILE A 82 29.62 -9.57 -8.07
N PHE A 83 29.59 -8.86 -9.18
CA PHE A 83 29.24 -9.43 -10.48
C PHE A 83 30.48 -9.58 -11.36
N LEU A 84 30.51 -10.63 -12.16
CA LEU A 84 31.42 -10.80 -13.27
C LEU A 84 30.59 -10.77 -14.57
N LEU A 85 30.90 -9.78 -15.41
CA LEU A 85 30.16 -9.48 -16.63
C LEU A 85 31.06 -9.79 -17.85
N GLN A 86 30.49 -10.44 -18.85
CA GLN A 86 31.21 -10.74 -20.10
C GLN A 86 30.38 -10.32 -21.31
N SER A 87 31.07 -9.64 -22.27
CA SER A 87 30.54 -9.24 -23.59
C SER A 87 31.65 -9.46 -24.62
N GLY A 88 31.54 -10.49 -25.45
CA GLY A 88 32.61 -10.93 -26.33
C GLY A 88 33.87 -11.30 -25.56
N GLU A 89 34.98 -10.66 -25.89
CA GLU A 89 36.26 -10.83 -25.19
C GLU A 89 36.38 -9.95 -23.94
N GLU A 90 35.52 -8.94 -23.77
CA GLU A 90 35.56 -8.03 -22.64
C GLU A 90 35.01 -8.70 -21.35
N LYS A 91 35.75 -8.54 -20.27
CA LYS A 91 35.35 -8.98 -18.93
C LYS A 91 35.51 -7.85 -17.92
N TYR A 92 34.46 -7.64 -17.11
CA TYR A 92 34.47 -6.65 -16.06
C TYR A 92 33.92 -7.23 -14.75
N TYR A 93 34.52 -6.86 -13.65
CA TYR A 93 33.94 -6.98 -12.32
C TYR A 93 33.10 -5.74 -12.03
N TYR A 94 31.94 -5.93 -11.46
CA TYR A 94 31.09 -4.84 -10.96
C TYR A 94 30.86 -4.97 -9.47
N SER A 95 31.26 -3.97 -8.74
CA SER A 95 31.26 -3.91 -7.27
C SER A 95 30.90 -2.51 -6.77
N GLU A 96 31.00 -2.25 -5.46
CA GLU A 96 30.83 -0.91 -4.87
C GLU A 96 31.82 0.13 -5.47
N GLU A 97 32.97 -0.31 -5.98
CA GLU A 97 33.94 0.56 -6.67
C GLU A 97 33.57 0.85 -8.13
N GLY A 98 32.45 0.30 -8.61
CA GLY A 98 32.04 0.39 -10.00
C GLY A 98 32.57 -0.76 -10.87
N LEU A 99 32.73 -0.51 -12.18
CA LEU A 99 33.23 -1.46 -13.15
C LEU A 99 34.73 -1.40 -13.27
N THR A 100 35.39 -2.55 -13.03
CA THR A 100 36.85 -2.70 -13.10
C THR A 100 37.26 -3.92 -13.92
N ILE A 101 38.43 -3.89 -14.59
CA ILE A 101 38.97 -5.03 -15.33
C ILE A 101 39.48 -6.11 -14.35
N GLU A 102 40.04 -5.67 -13.24
CA GLU A 102 40.54 -6.53 -12.19
C GLU A 102 39.79 -6.28 -10.89
N TYR A 103 39.68 -7.30 -10.04
CA TYR A 103 39.07 -7.19 -8.73
C TYR A 103 40.02 -7.73 -7.66
N ASN A 104 40.32 -6.89 -6.66
CA ASN A 104 41.14 -7.30 -5.53
C ASN A 104 40.30 -8.02 -4.48
N HIS A 105 40.32 -9.34 -4.51
CA HIS A 105 39.57 -10.19 -3.59
C HIS A 105 40.03 -10.07 -2.14
N ASP A 106 41.26 -9.60 -1.90
CA ASP A 106 41.86 -9.52 -0.55
C ASP A 106 41.40 -8.27 0.20
N LYS A 107 40.86 -7.26 -0.50
CA LYS A 107 40.33 -6.05 0.13
C LYS A 107 39.18 -6.32 1.09
N SER A 108 38.45 -7.40 0.94
CA SER A 108 37.37 -7.85 1.82
C SER A 108 36.65 -6.72 2.61
N TYR A 109 35.35 -6.71 2.71
CA TYR A 109 34.52 -5.69 3.37
C TYR A 109 34.46 -4.30 2.71
N TYR A 110 35.41 -3.90 1.91
CA TYR A 110 35.55 -2.51 1.43
C TYR A 110 35.07 -2.31 -0.01
N ASN A 111 34.98 -3.36 -0.81
CA ASN A 111 34.74 -3.21 -2.24
C ASN A 111 33.70 -4.15 -2.84
N PHE A 112 33.02 -4.98 -2.07
CA PHE A 112 31.90 -5.77 -2.55
C PHE A 112 30.57 -5.12 -2.19
N PHE A 113 29.52 -5.35 -2.99
CA PHE A 113 28.15 -5.11 -2.58
C PHE A 113 27.80 -6.01 -1.40
N GLN A 114 26.93 -5.55 -0.52
CA GLN A 114 26.56 -6.37 0.62
C GLN A 114 25.05 -6.28 0.94
N TYR A 115 24.54 -7.39 1.43
CA TYR A 115 23.32 -7.42 2.20
C TYR A 115 23.73 -7.64 3.67
N PRO A 116 23.76 -6.58 4.48
CA PRO A 116 24.47 -6.60 5.77
C PRO A 116 23.89 -7.59 6.76
N TYR A 117 22.55 -7.70 6.78
CA TYR A 117 21.79 -8.62 7.61
C TYR A 117 20.34 -8.72 7.15
N ILE A 118 19.77 -9.92 7.15
CA ILE A 118 18.35 -10.15 6.89
C ILE A 118 17.61 -10.16 8.22
N ASN A 119 16.99 -9.04 8.60
CA ASN A 119 16.11 -8.98 9.76
C ASN A 119 14.73 -9.55 9.40
N GLU A 120 14.16 -10.34 10.30
CA GLU A 120 12.82 -10.88 10.11
C GLU A 120 11.74 -9.79 9.99
N THR A 121 11.96 -8.67 10.68
CA THR A 121 11.04 -7.53 10.66
C THR A 121 11.07 -6.74 9.35
N ASP A 122 12.17 -6.85 8.57
CA ASP A 122 12.32 -6.18 7.28
C ASP A 122 11.79 -7.03 6.11
N LEU A 123 11.36 -8.26 6.40
CA LEU A 123 10.79 -9.13 5.37
C LEU A 123 9.37 -8.73 5.04
N HIS A 124 9.07 -8.61 3.76
CA HIS A 124 7.69 -8.43 3.30
C HIS A 124 6.89 -9.72 3.55
N LYS A 125 6.14 -9.74 4.68
CA LYS A 125 5.30 -10.87 5.04
C LYS A 125 4.03 -10.84 4.22
N LYS A 126 3.84 -11.87 3.45
CA LYS A 126 2.65 -12.06 2.63
C LYS A 126 1.44 -12.39 3.49
N VAL A 127 0.29 -11.90 3.08
CA VAL A 127 -1.01 -12.30 3.64
C VAL A 127 -1.49 -13.50 2.84
N ASP A 128 -1.52 -14.68 3.44
CA ASP A 128 -1.68 -15.98 2.74
C ASP A 128 -2.93 -16.08 1.87
N TRP A 129 -4.05 -15.54 2.32
CA TRP A 129 -5.29 -15.61 1.57
C TRP A 129 -5.29 -14.75 0.29
N CYS A 130 -4.38 -13.77 0.18
CA CYS A 130 -4.28 -12.88 -0.99
C CYS A 130 -3.88 -13.57 -2.28
N ASP A 131 -3.20 -14.73 -2.22
CA ASP A 131 -2.77 -15.46 -3.43
C ASP A 131 -3.91 -15.93 -4.31
N ARG A 132 -5.06 -16.14 -3.70
CA ARG A 132 -6.28 -16.63 -4.36
C ARG A 132 -7.40 -15.61 -4.32
N ALA A 133 -7.09 -14.36 -3.91
CA ALA A 133 -8.09 -13.33 -3.80
C ALA A 133 -8.51 -12.80 -5.18
N ILE A 134 -9.81 -12.82 -5.42
CA ILE A 134 -10.45 -12.17 -6.56
C ILE A 134 -11.30 -11.05 -5.99
N PHE A 135 -10.81 -9.82 -6.14
CA PHE A 135 -11.44 -8.65 -5.58
C PHE A 135 -12.54 -8.10 -6.48
N TYR A 136 -13.66 -7.74 -5.86
CA TYR A 136 -14.70 -6.94 -6.46
C TYR A 136 -14.85 -5.61 -5.70
N GLN A 137 -14.63 -4.50 -6.38
CA GLN A 137 -14.86 -3.17 -5.80
C GLN A 137 -16.34 -2.82 -5.89
N ILE A 138 -16.94 -2.43 -4.78
CA ILE A 138 -18.33 -1.99 -4.71
C ILE A 138 -18.39 -0.50 -4.38
N PHE A 139 -18.93 0.30 -5.29
CA PHE A 139 -19.42 1.65 -5.01
C PHE A 139 -20.83 1.49 -4.42
N VAL A 140 -20.94 1.61 -3.09
CA VAL A 140 -22.08 1.14 -2.31
C VAL A 140 -23.40 1.74 -2.82
N ASP A 141 -23.45 3.07 -3.00
CA ASP A 141 -24.66 3.77 -3.49
C ASP A 141 -25.19 3.22 -4.83
N ARG A 142 -24.32 2.65 -5.68
CA ARG A 142 -24.65 2.24 -7.05
C ARG A 142 -24.82 0.73 -7.24
N PHE A 143 -24.64 -0.06 -6.19
CA PHE A 143 -24.61 -1.52 -6.36
C PHE A 143 -26.00 -2.16 -6.29
N HIS A 144 -26.65 -2.11 -5.13
CA HIS A 144 -27.99 -2.64 -4.93
C HIS A 144 -28.63 -2.04 -3.68
N MET A 145 -29.89 -1.66 -3.77
CA MET A 145 -30.70 -1.22 -2.64
C MET A 145 -31.40 -2.41 -2.01
N GLY A 146 -31.12 -2.65 -0.73
CA GLY A 146 -31.75 -3.71 0.03
C GLY A 146 -33.19 -3.39 0.42
N SER A 147 -33.83 -4.40 1.00
CA SER A 147 -35.22 -4.32 1.47
C SER A 147 -35.39 -3.62 2.83
N CYS A 148 -34.33 -2.97 3.34
CA CYS A 148 -34.37 -2.28 4.63
C CYS A 148 -35.25 -1.01 4.63
N SER A 149 -35.71 -0.64 5.82
CA SER A 149 -36.40 0.63 6.03
C SER A 149 -35.37 1.74 6.22
N LYS A 150 -35.19 2.61 5.22
CA LYS A 150 -34.38 3.83 5.29
C LYS A 150 -35.09 5.00 4.66
N ASP A 151 -34.67 6.22 4.96
CA ASP A 151 -35.08 7.40 4.20
C ASP A 151 -34.62 7.26 2.75
N ARG A 152 -35.53 7.47 1.81
CA ARG A 152 -35.27 7.40 0.37
C ARG A 152 -35.40 8.75 -0.34
N ASN A 153 -35.70 9.82 0.41
CA ASN A 153 -35.91 11.14 -0.18
C ASN A 153 -34.69 11.75 -0.85
N TYR A 154 -33.48 11.24 -0.51
CA TYR A 154 -32.23 11.68 -1.12
C TYR A 154 -31.96 11.03 -2.48
N ILE A 155 -32.65 9.93 -2.83
CA ILE A 155 -32.46 9.19 -4.07
C ILE A 155 -33.02 10.01 -5.22
N ASP A 156 -32.19 10.33 -6.20
CA ASP A 156 -32.53 11.18 -7.34
C ASP A 156 -32.31 10.47 -8.69
N LYS A 157 -31.93 9.19 -8.67
CA LYS A 157 -31.65 8.34 -9.83
C LYS A 157 -32.31 6.98 -9.70
N ASP A 158 -32.83 6.47 -10.79
CA ASP A 158 -33.30 5.09 -10.85
C ASP A 158 -32.12 4.11 -10.97
N TRP A 159 -32.24 2.94 -10.34
CA TRP A 159 -31.26 1.89 -10.46
C TRP A 159 -31.16 1.41 -11.92
N GLY A 160 -29.92 1.37 -12.44
CA GLY A 160 -29.65 1.01 -13.83
C GLY A 160 -29.51 2.21 -14.79
N GLU A 161 -29.80 3.44 -14.35
CA GLU A 161 -29.46 4.64 -15.14
C GLU A 161 -27.91 4.77 -15.27
N LEU A 162 -27.46 5.47 -16.31
CA LEU A 162 -26.04 5.80 -16.49
C LEU A 162 -25.53 6.60 -15.30
N PRO A 163 -24.40 6.16 -14.67
CA PRO A 163 -23.85 6.81 -13.49
C PRO A 163 -23.53 8.29 -13.73
N LYS A 164 -23.96 9.15 -12.82
CA LYS A 164 -23.62 10.58 -12.77
C LYS A 164 -22.78 10.88 -11.55
N PRO A 165 -21.80 11.80 -11.62
CA PRO A 165 -20.88 12.09 -10.51
C PRO A 165 -21.59 12.42 -9.19
N LYS A 166 -22.68 13.15 -9.22
CA LYS A 166 -23.45 13.61 -8.04
C LYS A 166 -24.78 12.89 -7.85
N GLY A 167 -25.08 11.85 -8.63
CA GLY A 167 -26.36 11.12 -8.53
C GLY A 167 -26.34 10.13 -7.35
N PHE A 168 -27.50 10.00 -6.68
CA PHE A 168 -27.76 9.04 -5.62
C PHE A 168 -28.69 7.94 -6.11
N TYR A 169 -28.26 6.69 -6.06
CA TYR A 169 -28.96 5.51 -6.58
C TYR A 169 -29.58 4.66 -5.46
N GLY A 170 -29.20 4.91 -4.23
CA GLY A 170 -29.79 4.29 -3.06
C GLY A 170 -29.27 2.90 -2.70
N GLY A 171 -28.17 2.44 -3.28
CA GLY A 171 -27.50 1.21 -2.83
C GLY A 171 -27.08 1.29 -1.37
N ASP A 172 -26.99 0.14 -0.68
CA ASP A 172 -26.70 0.07 0.75
C ASP A 172 -26.08 -1.28 1.17
N LEU A 173 -25.67 -1.38 2.43
CA LEU A 173 -25.04 -2.58 3.00
C LEU A 173 -25.99 -3.78 3.04
N PRO A 174 -27.29 -3.64 3.42
CA PRO A 174 -28.25 -4.72 3.32
C PRO A 174 -28.38 -5.25 1.88
N GLY A 175 -28.37 -4.36 0.89
CA GLY A 175 -28.39 -4.74 -0.53
C GLY A 175 -27.18 -5.55 -0.95
N ILE A 176 -26.00 -5.22 -0.44
CA ILE A 176 -24.79 -6.04 -0.68
C ILE A 176 -24.96 -7.40 -0.02
N THR A 177 -25.49 -7.46 1.20
CA THR A 177 -25.76 -8.71 1.90
C THR A 177 -26.70 -9.63 1.12
N GLU A 178 -27.77 -9.09 0.54
CA GLU A 178 -28.71 -9.81 -0.31
C GLU A 178 -28.07 -10.34 -1.61
N LYS A 179 -26.97 -9.74 -2.06
CA LYS A 179 -26.26 -10.11 -3.32
C LYS A 179 -24.98 -10.93 -3.10
N LEU A 180 -24.69 -11.39 -1.89
CA LEU A 180 -23.51 -12.19 -1.63
C LEU A 180 -23.49 -13.51 -2.41
N ASP A 181 -24.63 -14.17 -2.60
CA ASP A 181 -24.71 -15.40 -3.41
C ASP A 181 -24.36 -15.13 -4.87
N TYR A 182 -24.86 -14.03 -5.46
CA TYR A 182 -24.49 -13.59 -6.80
C TYR A 182 -22.96 -13.35 -6.92
N LEU A 183 -22.35 -12.70 -5.93
CA LEU A 183 -20.92 -12.45 -5.93
C LEU A 183 -20.12 -13.74 -5.78
N GLN A 184 -20.58 -14.67 -4.97
CA GLN A 184 -19.96 -15.99 -4.81
C GLN A 184 -20.05 -16.80 -6.12
N ASP A 185 -21.20 -16.83 -6.78
CA ASP A 185 -21.40 -17.52 -8.06
C ASP A 185 -20.53 -16.91 -9.18
N LEU A 186 -20.24 -15.60 -9.10
CA LEU A 186 -19.28 -14.93 -9.99
C LEU A 186 -17.82 -15.30 -9.71
N GLY A 187 -17.56 -16.03 -8.63
CA GLY A 187 -16.22 -16.44 -8.21
C GLY A 187 -15.49 -15.40 -7.34
N ILE A 188 -16.19 -14.39 -6.86
CA ILE A 188 -15.62 -13.35 -5.98
C ILE A 188 -15.43 -13.93 -4.58
N ASN A 189 -14.25 -13.71 -4.00
CA ASN A 189 -13.93 -14.12 -2.64
C ASN A 189 -13.37 -12.98 -1.78
N SER A 190 -13.33 -11.78 -2.32
CA SER A 190 -12.88 -10.58 -1.61
C SER A 190 -13.63 -9.35 -2.12
N ILE A 191 -14.20 -8.57 -1.22
CA ILE A 191 -14.93 -7.34 -1.53
C ILE A 191 -14.16 -6.16 -0.94
N TYR A 192 -13.92 -5.14 -1.74
CA TYR A 192 -13.49 -3.83 -1.30
C TYR A 192 -14.67 -2.86 -1.42
N LEU A 193 -15.10 -2.29 -0.31
CA LEU A 193 -16.12 -1.25 -0.26
C LEU A 193 -15.46 0.13 -0.39
N THR A 194 -15.95 0.97 -1.33
CA THR A 194 -15.65 2.41 -1.26
C THR A 194 -16.15 2.98 0.07
N PRO A 195 -15.74 4.19 0.49
CA PRO A 195 -16.04 4.69 1.83
C PRO A 195 -17.52 4.54 2.21
N ILE A 196 -17.77 4.14 3.47
CA ILE A 196 -19.11 3.87 3.99
C ILE A 196 -19.48 4.76 5.19
N PHE A 197 -18.54 5.57 5.66
CA PHE A 197 -18.72 6.38 6.86
C PHE A 197 -19.55 7.63 6.58
N GLN A 198 -20.08 8.23 7.64
CA GLN A 198 -20.95 9.39 7.56
C GLN A 198 -20.34 10.51 6.71
N SER A 199 -21.07 10.94 5.67
CA SER A 199 -20.61 11.93 4.70
C SER A 199 -21.78 12.48 3.87
N PRO A 200 -21.75 13.75 3.42
CA PRO A 200 -22.85 14.32 2.64
C PRO A 200 -22.86 13.88 1.18
N SER A 201 -21.75 13.37 0.65
CA SER A 201 -21.64 12.97 -0.75
C SER A 201 -22.07 11.51 -0.99
N ASN A 202 -22.31 11.15 -2.25
CA ASN A 202 -22.59 9.77 -2.64
C ASN A 202 -21.34 8.88 -2.59
N HIS A 203 -20.13 9.46 -2.75
CA HIS A 203 -18.86 8.73 -2.74
C HIS A 203 -18.24 8.57 -1.35
N LYS A 204 -18.65 9.38 -0.37
CA LYS A 204 -18.24 9.33 1.05
C LYS A 204 -16.75 9.60 1.33
N TYR A 205 -15.94 10.05 0.35
CA TYR A 205 -14.54 10.43 0.61
C TYR A 205 -14.40 11.69 1.46
N ASP A 206 -15.42 12.54 1.58
CA ASP A 206 -15.49 13.67 2.50
C ASP A 206 -16.12 13.24 3.84
N THR A 207 -15.42 12.39 4.59
CA THR A 207 -15.90 11.76 5.82
C THR A 207 -16.10 12.79 6.95
N ILE A 208 -17.30 12.80 7.55
CA ILE A 208 -17.67 13.62 8.72
C ILE A 208 -17.35 12.88 10.02
N ASP A 209 -17.77 11.63 10.12
CA ASP A 209 -17.55 10.78 11.28
C ASP A 209 -17.11 9.39 10.83
N TYR A 210 -15.94 8.95 11.34
CA TYR A 210 -15.34 7.65 11.01
C TYR A 210 -15.85 6.51 11.90
N GLU A 211 -16.66 6.80 12.91
CA GLU A 211 -17.14 5.81 13.87
C GLU A 211 -18.53 5.30 13.56
N GLU A 212 -19.22 5.96 12.61
CA GLU A 212 -20.58 5.63 12.22
C GLU A 212 -20.68 5.36 10.72
N VAL A 213 -21.38 4.29 10.36
CA VAL A 213 -21.83 4.04 8.99
C VAL A 213 -22.83 5.12 8.59
N ASP A 214 -22.75 5.62 7.37
CA ASP A 214 -23.69 6.60 6.84
C ASP A 214 -25.12 6.06 6.82
N ALA A 215 -26.07 6.83 7.29
CA ALA A 215 -27.48 6.44 7.35
C ALA A 215 -28.09 6.10 5.95
N MET A 216 -27.52 6.64 4.86
CA MET A 216 -27.88 6.26 3.49
C MET A 216 -27.52 4.81 3.17
N PHE A 217 -26.49 4.27 3.85
CA PHE A 217 -25.98 2.93 3.62
C PHE A 217 -26.42 1.91 4.68
N GLY A 218 -27.04 2.38 5.77
CA GLY A 218 -27.49 1.55 6.86
C GLY A 218 -26.88 1.95 8.20
N THR A 219 -26.58 0.97 9.02
CA THR A 219 -26.05 1.13 10.40
C THR A 219 -24.77 0.33 10.58
N ASN A 220 -24.07 0.60 11.69
CA ASN A 220 -22.93 -0.22 12.13
C ASN A 220 -23.31 -1.71 12.29
N ARG A 221 -24.56 -2.01 12.67
CA ARG A 221 -25.07 -3.38 12.74
C ARG A 221 -25.17 -4.04 11.38
N ASP A 222 -25.65 -3.31 10.36
CA ASP A 222 -25.75 -3.83 9.00
C ASP A 222 -24.37 -4.16 8.42
N LEU A 223 -23.33 -3.36 8.73
CA LEU A 223 -21.96 -3.72 8.39
C LEU A 223 -21.52 -5.02 9.04
N LYS A 224 -21.81 -5.19 10.35
CA LYS A 224 -21.46 -6.42 11.06
C LYS A 224 -22.15 -7.64 10.43
N GLU A 225 -23.43 -7.52 10.10
CA GLU A 225 -24.21 -8.57 9.45
C GLU A 225 -23.65 -8.91 8.05
N LEU A 226 -23.27 -7.90 7.28
CA LEU A 226 -22.60 -8.09 5.98
C LEU A 226 -21.29 -8.88 6.15
N VAL A 227 -20.41 -8.47 7.07
CA VAL A 227 -19.13 -9.14 7.32
C VAL A 227 -19.34 -10.59 7.76
N GLU A 228 -20.22 -10.84 8.71
CA GLU A 228 -20.52 -12.20 9.18
C GLU A 228 -21.10 -13.08 8.07
N SER A 229 -21.99 -12.51 7.24
CA SER A 229 -22.61 -13.23 6.11
C SER A 229 -21.62 -13.51 4.97
N ALA A 230 -20.71 -12.58 4.70
CA ALA A 230 -19.61 -12.74 3.75
C ALA A 230 -18.62 -13.83 4.21
N HIS A 231 -18.25 -13.82 5.49
CA HIS A 231 -17.34 -14.81 6.06
C HIS A 231 -17.91 -16.24 5.99
N LYS A 232 -19.21 -16.44 6.19
CA LYS A 232 -19.88 -17.75 6.02
C LYS A 232 -19.74 -18.29 4.59
N ARG A 233 -19.52 -17.43 3.60
CA ARG A 233 -19.30 -17.76 2.19
C ARG A 233 -17.82 -17.77 1.79
N GLY A 234 -16.90 -17.57 2.74
CA GLY A 234 -15.47 -17.46 2.45
C GLY A 234 -15.06 -16.13 1.77
N ILE A 235 -15.92 -15.12 1.80
CA ILE A 235 -15.67 -13.82 1.20
C ILE A 235 -15.08 -12.86 2.25
N LYS A 236 -13.96 -12.22 1.91
CA LYS A 236 -13.27 -11.23 2.73
C LYS A 236 -13.80 -9.82 2.47
N ILE A 237 -13.82 -8.96 3.50
CA ILE A 237 -14.31 -7.58 3.41
C ILE A 237 -13.21 -6.59 3.77
N LEU A 238 -12.90 -5.68 2.85
CA LEU A 238 -12.03 -4.52 3.07
C LEU A 238 -12.84 -3.23 3.07
N LEU A 239 -12.51 -2.33 3.98
CA LEU A 239 -13.03 -0.96 3.99
C LEU A 239 -12.01 0.03 3.44
N ASP A 240 -12.48 1.22 3.12
CA ASP A 240 -11.67 2.35 2.68
C ASP A 240 -11.27 3.23 3.86
N ALA A 241 -9.98 3.46 4.05
CA ALA A 241 -9.43 4.34 5.07
C ALA A 241 -9.08 5.71 4.45
N VAL A 242 -10.00 6.65 4.53
CA VAL A 242 -9.79 8.03 4.09
C VAL A 242 -9.06 8.79 5.19
N PHE A 243 -7.76 8.50 5.38
CA PHE A 243 -6.96 9.05 6.48
C PHE A 243 -6.02 10.18 6.07
N ASN A 244 -6.01 10.55 4.79
CA ASN A 244 -5.33 11.74 4.31
C ASN A 244 -6.08 13.03 4.68
N HIS A 245 -7.41 13.01 4.61
CA HIS A 245 -8.27 14.18 4.79
C HIS A 245 -9.61 13.78 5.41
N CYS A 246 -10.42 14.78 5.77
CA CYS A 246 -11.80 14.59 6.23
C CYS A 246 -12.72 15.61 5.55
N SER A 247 -14.00 15.60 5.89
CA SER A 247 -14.92 16.67 5.52
C SER A 247 -14.64 17.94 6.34
N CYS A 248 -14.81 19.11 5.73
CA CYS A 248 -14.87 20.38 6.48
C CYS A 248 -16.03 20.39 7.50
N LEU A 249 -17.00 19.50 7.37
CA LEU A 249 -18.12 19.34 8.29
C LEU A 249 -17.79 18.47 9.51
N CYS A 250 -16.61 17.83 9.57
CA CYS A 250 -16.23 17.04 10.74
C CYS A 250 -16.15 17.92 12.00
N LYS A 251 -16.46 17.33 13.16
CA LYS A 251 -16.55 18.08 14.43
C LYS A 251 -15.27 18.82 14.80
N GLN A 252 -14.12 18.22 14.48
CA GLN A 252 -12.82 18.79 14.79
C GLN A 252 -12.53 20.06 13.95
N PHE A 253 -12.75 19.98 12.63
CA PHE A 253 -12.53 21.15 11.77
C PHE A 253 -13.56 22.24 12.00
N GLN A 254 -14.81 21.90 12.29
CA GLN A 254 -15.85 22.85 12.67
C GLN A 254 -15.50 23.60 13.95
N ASP A 255 -14.86 22.96 14.93
CA ASP A 255 -14.39 23.65 16.13
C ASP A 255 -13.25 24.62 15.82
N VAL A 256 -12.32 24.20 14.93
CA VAL A 256 -11.22 25.07 14.46
C VAL A 256 -11.76 26.27 13.65
N LEU A 257 -12.76 26.08 12.79
CA LEU A 257 -13.42 27.18 12.07
C LEU A 257 -13.98 28.23 13.02
N ARG A 258 -14.58 27.78 14.15
CA ARG A 258 -15.19 28.69 15.15
C ARG A 258 -14.16 29.37 16.03
N LYS A 259 -13.18 28.63 16.56
CA LYS A 259 -12.26 29.09 17.61
C LYS A 259 -10.86 29.48 17.10
N GLY A 260 -10.49 29.10 15.87
CA GLY A 260 -9.14 29.31 15.36
C GLY A 260 -8.10 28.65 16.27
N LYS A 261 -7.01 29.34 16.57
CA LYS A 261 -5.94 28.89 17.48
C LYS A 261 -6.41 28.55 18.91
N GLY A 262 -7.59 28.99 19.32
CA GLY A 262 -8.19 28.61 20.60
C GLY A 262 -8.85 27.21 20.61
N SER A 263 -8.91 26.54 19.48
CA SER A 263 -9.40 25.16 19.40
C SER A 263 -8.32 24.17 19.84
N VAL A 264 -8.71 23.15 20.61
CA VAL A 264 -7.84 22.01 20.95
C VAL A 264 -7.46 21.19 19.72
N TYR A 265 -8.18 21.34 18.63
CA TYR A 265 -7.96 20.64 17.37
C TYR A 265 -7.18 21.49 16.35
N TYR A 266 -6.67 22.68 16.72
CA TYR A 266 -6.02 23.56 15.75
C TYR A 266 -4.85 22.87 15.06
N ASP A 267 -3.96 22.22 15.81
CA ASP A 267 -2.78 21.52 15.31
C ASP A 267 -3.09 20.14 14.69
N TRP A 268 -4.37 19.73 14.67
CA TRP A 268 -4.81 18.55 13.94
C TRP A 268 -4.85 18.80 12.43
N PHE A 269 -4.79 20.04 12.01
CA PHE A 269 -4.77 20.49 10.62
C PHE A 269 -3.55 21.37 10.37
N ILE A 270 -3.17 21.50 9.11
CA ILE A 270 -2.02 22.34 8.71
C ILE A 270 -2.56 23.67 8.19
N ILE A 271 -2.55 24.69 9.03
CA ILE A 271 -3.23 25.98 8.79
C ILE A 271 -2.20 27.11 8.76
N ARG A 272 -2.33 28.02 7.81
CA ARG A 272 -1.55 29.25 7.69
C ARG A 272 -2.38 30.43 8.23
N GLY A 273 -2.03 30.94 9.40
CA GLY A 273 -2.73 32.05 10.06
C GLY A 273 -3.47 31.62 11.32
N ASP A 274 -4.40 32.44 11.82
CA ASP A 274 -5.04 32.22 13.12
C ASP A 274 -6.26 31.28 13.06
N ARG A 275 -6.87 31.15 11.90
CA ARG A 275 -8.00 30.24 11.64
C ARG A 275 -8.08 29.88 10.15
N PRO A 276 -8.71 28.77 9.80
CA PRO A 276 -8.96 28.44 8.41
C PRO A 276 -10.02 29.37 7.80
N VAL A 277 -9.84 29.70 6.53
CA VAL A 277 -10.78 30.46 5.70
C VAL A 277 -11.03 29.66 4.44
N LEU A 278 -12.24 29.16 4.25
CA LEU A 278 -12.59 28.19 3.19
C LEU A 278 -12.32 28.76 1.78
N GLU A 279 -12.66 30.04 1.55
CA GLU A 279 -12.50 30.70 0.24
C GLU A 279 -11.03 30.95 -0.10
N GLN A 280 -10.17 31.12 0.90
CA GLN A 280 -8.74 31.38 0.72
C GLN A 280 -7.89 30.12 0.71
N MET A 281 -8.44 28.98 1.15
CA MET A 281 -7.73 27.71 1.31
C MET A 281 -6.37 27.90 2.01
N ASN A 282 -6.36 28.68 3.11
CA ASN A 282 -5.14 28.93 3.90
C ASN A 282 -4.78 27.73 4.81
N TYR A 283 -5.20 26.55 4.45
CA TYR A 283 -4.90 25.27 5.09
C TYR A 283 -4.66 24.20 4.02
N GLU A 284 -3.98 23.14 4.40
CA GLU A 284 -3.78 22.00 3.50
C GLU A 284 -5.09 21.24 3.32
N CYS A 285 -5.35 20.80 2.08
CA CYS A 285 -6.54 20.03 1.71
C CYS A 285 -6.19 19.01 0.63
N PHE A 286 -7.07 18.05 0.41
CA PHE A 286 -6.95 17.13 -0.71
C PHE A 286 -7.13 17.91 -2.03
N ALA A 287 -6.10 17.87 -2.89
CA ALA A 287 -6.06 18.62 -4.15
C ALA A 287 -6.45 20.11 -3.94
N ALA A 288 -7.38 20.62 -4.74
CA ALA A 288 -7.94 21.98 -4.58
C ALA A 288 -9.37 21.95 -3.96
N CYS A 289 -9.65 20.96 -3.11
CA CYS A 289 -10.97 20.74 -2.51
C CYS A 289 -11.05 21.38 -1.11
N ASN A 290 -11.47 22.64 -1.03
CA ASN A 290 -11.56 23.37 0.25
C ASN A 290 -12.49 22.70 1.28
N TYR A 291 -13.37 21.81 0.86
CA TYR A 291 -14.26 21.04 1.74
C TYR A 291 -13.63 19.73 2.27
N MET A 292 -12.37 19.42 1.88
CA MET A 292 -11.62 18.23 2.30
C MET A 292 -10.29 18.61 3.00
N PRO A 293 -10.33 19.21 4.20
CA PRO A 293 -9.12 19.56 4.95
C PRO A 293 -8.27 18.33 5.27
N LYS A 294 -6.95 18.47 5.08
CA LYS A 294 -5.97 17.42 5.31
C LYS A 294 -5.66 17.25 6.80
N TRP A 295 -5.64 16.02 7.28
CA TRP A 295 -5.15 15.69 8.61
C TRP A 295 -3.65 15.94 8.75
N ASN A 296 -3.23 16.54 9.84
CA ASN A 296 -1.82 16.60 10.23
C ASN A 296 -1.41 15.25 10.86
N THR A 297 -1.09 14.27 10.01
CA THR A 297 -0.70 12.91 10.45
C THR A 297 0.65 12.86 11.18
N ASN A 298 1.36 13.99 11.33
CA ASN A 298 2.53 14.11 12.21
C ASN A 298 2.13 14.47 13.64
N ASN A 299 0.88 14.90 13.89
CA ASN A 299 0.38 15.19 15.23
C ASN A 299 0.05 13.88 15.97
N PRO A 300 0.61 13.63 17.17
CA PRO A 300 0.38 12.39 17.92
C PRO A 300 -1.09 12.12 18.29
N GLU A 301 -1.88 13.17 18.53
CA GLU A 301 -3.30 13.01 18.84
C GLU A 301 -4.11 12.60 17.61
N VAL A 302 -3.78 13.14 16.43
CA VAL A 302 -4.35 12.70 15.14
C VAL A 302 -3.98 11.24 14.88
N GLN A 303 -2.70 10.88 15.07
CA GLN A 303 -2.27 9.49 14.94
C GLN A 303 -3.08 8.58 15.87
N LYS A 304 -3.18 8.92 17.14
CA LYS A 304 -3.95 8.14 18.12
C LYS A 304 -5.42 7.99 17.71
N PHE A 305 -6.05 9.07 17.25
CA PHE A 305 -7.43 9.06 16.76
C PHE A 305 -7.61 8.12 15.56
N LEU A 306 -6.80 8.30 14.50
CA LEU A 306 -6.92 7.47 13.29
C LEU A 306 -6.56 6.00 13.53
N LEU A 307 -5.57 5.71 14.39
CA LEU A 307 -5.23 4.34 14.80
C LEU A 307 -6.33 3.67 15.63
N HIS A 308 -7.03 4.43 16.46
CA HIS A 308 -8.23 3.93 17.16
C HIS A 308 -9.30 3.49 16.15
N ILE A 309 -9.63 4.35 15.16
CA ILE A 309 -10.59 4.03 14.11
C ILE A 309 -10.16 2.76 13.34
N ALA A 310 -8.90 2.71 12.90
CA ALA A 310 -8.38 1.57 12.15
C ALA A 310 -8.53 0.24 12.90
N THR A 311 -8.31 0.24 14.20
CA THR A 311 -8.40 -0.98 15.03
C THR A 311 -9.80 -1.30 15.50
N LYS A 312 -10.69 -0.31 15.70
CA LYS A 312 -12.08 -0.48 16.08
C LYS A 312 -12.83 -1.37 15.07
N TRP A 313 -12.81 -1.00 13.79
CA TRP A 313 -13.54 -1.73 12.76
C TRP A 313 -13.04 -3.17 12.56
N ILE A 314 -11.75 -3.42 12.80
CA ILE A 314 -11.20 -4.78 12.80
C ILE A 314 -11.71 -5.57 14.01
N LYS A 315 -11.62 -5.00 15.23
CA LYS A 315 -11.90 -5.73 16.47
C LYS A 315 -13.38 -5.96 16.71
N GLU A 316 -14.21 -4.96 16.43
CA GLU A 316 -15.64 -4.97 16.75
C GLU A 316 -16.49 -5.53 15.61
N TYR A 317 -16.09 -5.29 14.36
CA TYR A 317 -16.86 -5.65 13.17
C TYR A 317 -16.22 -6.75 12.33
N GLY A 318 -14.96 -7.11 12.59
CA GLY A 318 -14.30 -8.27 11.98
C GLY A 318 -13.83 -8.09 10.55
N ILE A 319 -13.70 -6.86 10.04
CA ILE A 319 -13.22 -6.62 8.68
C ILE A 319 -11.85 -7.27 8.45
N ASP A 320 -11.53 -7.59 7.19
CA ASP A 320 -10.33 -8.32 6.81
C ASP A 320 -9.18 -7.43 6.33
N GLY A 321 -9.38 -6.13 6.32
CA GLY A 321 -8.32 -5.21 5.95
C GLY A 321 -8.80 -3.84 5.54
N TRP A 322 -7.84 -3.05 5.07
CA TRP A 322 -8.01 -1.67 4.67
C TRP A 322 -7.43 -1.40 3.28
N ARG A 323 -8.16 -0.69 2.47
CA ARG A 323 -7.60 0.07 1.35
C ARG A 323 -7.34 1.50 1.84
N LEU A 324 -6.17 2.02 1.58
CA LEU A 324 -5.71 3.32 2.07
C LEU A 324 -5.82 4.35 0.96
N ASP A 325 -6.73 5.30 1.15
CA ASP A 325 -6.99 6.40 0.20
C ASP A 325 -5.85 7.42 0.22
N VAL A 326 -5.41 7.88 -0.96
CA VAL A 326 -4.33 8.87 -1.13
C VAL A 326 -3.11 8.53 -0.24
N ALA A 327 -2.69 7.27 -0.27
CA ALA A 327 -1.73 6.74 0.69
C ALA A 327 -0.33 7.36 0.57
N ASP A 328 0.04 7.85 -0.59
CA ASP A 328 1.33 8.49 -0.88
C ASP A 328 1.46 9.92 -0.34
N GLU A 329 0.35 10.57 0.05
CA GLU A 329 0.38 11.87 0.70
C GLU A 329 0.41 11.82 2.24
N VAL A 330 0.34 10.64 2.83
CA VAL A 330 0.39 10.43 4.29
C VAL A 330 1.79 10.00 4.70
N SER A 331 2.26 10.44 5.87
CA SER A 331 3.64 10.19 6.31
C SER A 331 3.95 8.69 6.47
N HIS A 332 5.17 8.30 6.08
CA HIS A 332 5.68 6.94 6.30
C HIS A 332 5.67 6.52 7.77
N ASP A 333 5.93 7.47 8.68
CA ASP A 333 5.90 7.20 10.13
C ASP A 333 4.50 6.77 10.58
N PHE A 334 3.46 7.48 10.14
CA PHE A 334 2.08 7.10 10.44
C PHE A 334 1.75 5.70 9.88
N TRP A 335 2.14 5.39 8.64
CA TRP A 335 1.86 4.09 8.04
C TRP A 335 2.57 2.94 8.75
N ARG A 336 3.77 3.16 9.29
CA ARG A 336 4.45 2.17 10.14
C ARG A 336 3.69 1.90 11.44
N GLN A 337 3.19 2.95 12.07
CA GLN A 337 2.36 2.82 13.28
C GLN A 337 1.02 2.15 12.95
N PHE A 338 0.40 2.54 11.84
CA PHE A 338 -0.84 1.94 11.34
C PHE A 338 -0.68 0.42 11.13
N ARG A 339 0.37 0.01 10.41
CA ARG A 339 0.66 -1.42 10.22
C ARG A 339 0.79 -2.15 11.55
N LYS A 340 1.58 -1.62 12.48
CA LYS A 340 1.75 -2.23 13.81
C LYS A 340 0.42 -2.42 14.53
N ALA A 341 -0.42 -1.40 14.53
CA ALA A 341 -1.72 -1.43 15.20
C ALA A 341 -2.68 -2.42 14.53
N VAL A 342 -2.79 -2.38 13.19
CA VAL A 342 -3.65 -3.26 12.39
C VAL A 342 -3.22 -4.73 12.54
N LYS A 343 -1.92 -5.03 12.38
CA LYS A 343 -1.42 -6.40 12.50
C LYS A 343 -1.47 -6.94 13.92
N ALA A 344 -1.39 -6.10 14.94
CA ALA A 344 -1.63 -6.49 16.33
C ALA A 344 -3.10 -6.80 16.59
N ALA A 345 -4.04 -6.11 15.92
CA ALA A 345 -5.47 -6.38 16.02
C ALA A 345 -5.88 -7.65 15.27
N LYS A 346 -5.33 -7.87 14.07
CA LYS A 346 -5.59 -9.03 13.19
C LYS A 346 -4.37 -9.28 12.31
N PRO A 347 -3.54 -10.29 12.60
CA PRO A 347 -2.28 -10.55 11.89
C PRO A 347 -2.42 -10.75 10.38
N ASP A 348 -3.53 -11.34 9.93
CA ASP A 348 -3.87 -11.60 8.54
C ASP A 348 -4.71 -10.50 7.86
N ALA A 349 -4.93 -9.37 8.53
CA ALA A 349 -5.59 -8.22 7.90
C ALA A 349 -4.72 -7.67 6.75
N LEU A 350 -5.33 -7.44 5.60
CA LEU A 350 -4.67 -6.91 4.42
C LEU A 350 -4.61 -5.38 4.45
N ILE A 351 -3.46 -4.83 4.10
CA ILE A 351 -3.23 -3.38 3.95
C ILE A 351 -2.86 -3.11 2.50
N VAL A 352 -3.77 -2.47 1.75
CA VAL A 352 -3.59 -2.12 0.34
C VAL A 352 -3.50 -0.61 0.19
N GLY A 353 -2.38 -0.08 -0.26
CA GLY A 353 -2.22 1.35 -0.51
C GLY A 353 -2.72 1.77 -1.89
N GLU A 354 -3.39 2.92 -1.98
CA GLU A 354 -3.55 3.62 -3.23
C GLU A 354 -2.30 4.47 -3.48
N ASN A 355 -1.57 4.13 -4.54
CA ASN A 355 -0.38 4.84 -4.94
C ASN A 355 -0.26 4.78 -6.47
N TRP A 356 -0.19 5.93 -7.12
CA TRP A 356 -0.25 6.06 -8.58
C TRP A 356 1.11 5.93 -9.28
N HIS A 357 2.20 5.92 -8.51
CA HIS A 357 3.58 5.95 -9.01
C HIS A 357 4.41 4.77 -8.49
N ASP A 358 5.74 4.93 -8.42
CA ASP A 358 6.62 3.93 -7.83
C ASP A 358 6.31 3.74 -6.34
N SER A 359 5.77 2.59 -6.01
CA SER A 359 5.29 2.27 -4.66
C SER A 359 6.31 1.54 -3.80
N ARG A 360 7.52 1.32 -4.31
CA ARG A 360 8.57 0.60 -3.58
C ARG A 360 8.81 1.14 -2.17
N PRO A 361 8.85 2.47 -1.90
CA PRO A 361 9.09 2.98 -0.55
C PRO A 361 8.07 2.53 0.50
N TRP A 362 6.88 2.12 0.09
CA TRP A 362 5.81 1.64 0.98
C TRP A 362 5.75 0.10 1.08
N LEU A 363 6.49 -0.63 0.23
CA LEU A 363 6.44 -2.09 0.12
C LEU A 363 7.69 -2.78 0.71
N GLU A 364 8.41 -2.12 1.59
CA GLU A 364 9.64 -2.66 2.21
C GLU A 364 9.37 -3.55 3.44
N GLY A 365 8.10 -3.95 3.66
CA GLY A 365 7.71 -4.89 4.72
C GLY A 365 7.16 -4.22 5.99
N ASP A 366 7.32 -2.90 6.12
CA ASP A 366 7.00 -2.15 7.33
C ASP A 366 5.75 -1.24 7.21
N GLN A 367 5.12 -1.15 6.03
CA GLN A 367 3.97 -0.30 5.76
C GLN A 367 2.82 -1.07 5.11
N PHE A 368 2.79 -1.20 3.77
CA PHE A 368 1.72 -1.88 3.07
C PHE A 368 2.04 -3.36 2.79
N ASP A 369 1.01 -4.17 2.67
CA ASP A 369 1.15 -5.55 2.16
C ASP A 369 1.10 -5.57 0.64
N SER A 370 0.36 -4.64 0.03
CA SER A 370 0.15 -4.54 -1.41
C SER A 370 -0.27 -3.13 -1.79
N ILE A 371 -0.40 -2.90 -3.08
CA ILE A 371 -0.88 -1.63 -3.66
C ILE A 371 -1.93 -1.90 -4.73
N MET A 372 -2.73 -0.88 -5.03
CA MET A 372 -3.50 -0.82 -6.27
C MET A 372 -2.53 -0.60 -7.44
N ASN A 373 -2.39 -1.60 -8.31
CA ASN A 373 -1.32 -1.62 -9.32
C ASN A 373 -1.66 -0.74 -10.54
N TYR A 374 -1.65 0.57 -10.34
CA TYR A 374 -1.87 1.53 -11.44
C TYR A 374 -0.78 1.48 -12.53
N SER A 375 0.43 1.02 -12.19
CA SER A 375 1.49 0.83 -13.20
C SER A 375 1.14 -0.24 -14.24
N PHE A 376 0.27 -1.19 -13.90
CA PHE A 376 -0.21 -2.21 -14.84
C PHE A 376 -1.29 -1.65 -15.79
N THR A 377 -2.03 -0.62 -15.38
CA THR A 377 -3.17 -0.07 -16.12
C THR A 377 -2.78 1.13 -17.00
N LYS A 378 -1.57 1.64 -16.86
CA LYS A 378 -0.98 2.68 -17.72
C LYS A 378 -0.31 2.03 -18.93
#